data_e190109b3750e1b6b9cde1475ead0717
#
_entry.id   e190109b3750e1b6b9cde1475ead0717
#
_cell.length_a   1.000
_cell.length_b   1.000
_cell.length_c   1.000
_cell.angle_alpha   90.00
_cell.angle_beta   90.00
_cell.angle_gamma   90.00
#
_symmetry.space_group_name_H-M   'P 1'
#
loop_
_entity.id
_entity.type
_entity.pdbx_description
1 polymer ?
#
loop_
_entity_poly.entity_id
_entity_poly.type
_entity_poly.pdbx_seq_one_letter_code
_entity_poly.pdbx_strand_id
1 'polypeptide(L)'
;MSDFNLFITNYLYLTCVNKKNYIFCNIRKKFYVFSGEELVRQYILFLLQQKHYKTSDICIEYPFKINNSNNRLDLLVYKKQKPHLLIECKSPNISITQKTFDQISKYNIKIKAPYLMISNGIKHLICKINNHKYLFMDDIP
;
A
#
# COMPACT_ATOMS: atom_id res chain seq x y z
N MET A 1 -12.09 12.60 14.60
CA MET A 1 -11.09 11.49 14.57
C MET A 1 -10.84 11.11 13.12
N SER A 2 -9.59 10.98 12.71
CA SER A 2 -9.24 10.58 11.35
C SER A 2 -9.65 9.12 11.09
N ASP A 3 -9.85 8.78 9.81
CA ASP A 3 -10.19 7.41 9.42
C ASP A 3 -9.10 6.42 9.82
N PHE A 4 -7.84 6.87 9.80
CA PHE A 4 -6.72 6.06 10.24
C PHE A 4 -6.82 5.73 11.74
N ASN A 5 -7.15 6.72 12.58
CA ASN A 5 -7.32 6.50 14.01
C ASN A 5 -8.52 5.59 14.30
N LEU A 6 -9.61 5.72 13.54
CA LEU A 6 -10.76 4.82 13.66
C LEU A 6 -10.38 3.38 13.32
N PHE A 7 -9.57 3.19 12.28
CA PHE A 7 -9.07 1.87 11.92
C PHE A 7 -8.23 1.27 13.05
N ILE A 8 -7.28 2.04 13.59
CA ILE A 8 -6.41 1.56 14.68
C ILE A 8 -7.26 1.16 15.89
N THR A 9 -8.26 1.95 16.24
CA THR A 9 -9.10 1.71 17.42
C THR A 9 -10.03 0.50 17.26
N ASN A 10 -10.61 0.31 16.08
CA ASN A 10 -11.73 -0.61 15.91
C ASN A 10 -11.42 -1.89 15.12
N TYR A 11 -10.40 -1.88 14.26
CA TYR A 11 -10.17 -2.98 13.31
C TYR A 11 -8.81 -3.63 13.41
N LEU A 12 -7.89 -3.02 14.15
CA LEU A 12 -6.52 -3.52 14.26
C LEU A 12 -6.48 -4.70 15.23
N TYR A 13 -5.86 -5.80 14.79
CA TYR A 13 -5.67 -6.97 15.63
C TYR A 13 -4.18 -7.14 15.94
N LEU A 14 -3.81 -6.94 17.20
CA LEU A 14 -2.44 -7.04 17.69
C LEU A 14 -2.32 -8.19 18.68
N THR A 15 -1.13 -8.81 18.71
CA THR A 15 -0.76 -9.75 19.76
C THR A 15 0.69 -9.54 20.17
N CYS A 16 1.04 -10.04 21.36
CA CYS A 16 2.39 -9.96 21.88
C CYS A 16 2.84 -11.36 22.30
N VAL A 17 3.98 -11.79 21.76
CA VAL A 17 4.59 -13.08 22.09
C VAL A 17 6.06 -12.86 22.40
N ASN A 18 6.52 -13.30 23.56
CA ASN A 18 7.91 -13.15 24.01
C ASN A 18 8.38 -11.67 23.93
N LYS A 19 7.54 -10.74 24.40
CA LYS A 19 7.80 -9.29 24.41
C LYS A 19 7.93 -8.66 23.02
N LYS A 20 7.49 -9.36 21.97
CA LYS A 20 7.49 -8.86 20.58
C LYS A 20 6.06 -8.70 20.09
N ASN A 21 5.77 -7.57 19.46
CA ASN A 21 4.44 -7.26 18.96
C ASN A 21 4.26 -7.72 17.52
N TYR A 22 3.07 -8.22 17.23
CA TYR A 22 2.68 -8.71 15.92
C TYR A 22 1.32 -8.13 15.52
N ILE A 23 1.12 -7.95 14.23
CA ILE A 23 -0.12 -7.47 13.63
C ILE A 23 -0.68 -8.54 12.70
N PHE A 24 -1.98 -8.78 12.80
CA PHE A 24 -2.64 -9.79 11.96
C PHE A 24 -3.04 -9.20 10.60
N CYS A 25 -2.76 -9.95 9.54
CA CYS A 25 -3.20 -9.61 8.18
C CYS A 25 -4.38 -10.51 7.78
N ASN A 26 -5.56 -9.92 7.62
CA ASN A 26 -6.78 -10.66 7.26
C ASN A 26 -6.70 -11.29 5.86
N ILE A 27 -5.91 -10.73 4.97
CA ILE A 27 -5.77 -11.24 3.60
C ILE A 27 -4.78 -12.41 3.57
N ARG A 28 -3.60 -12.24 4.18
CA ARG A 28 -2.58 -13.30 4.25
C ARG A 28 -2.88 -14.36 5.30
N LYS A 29 -3.83 -14.09 6.23
CA LYS A 29 -4.22 -14.99 7.32
C LYS A 29 -3.07 -15.38 8.24
N LYS A 30 -2.18 -14.44 8.51
CA LYS A 30 -0.99 -14.63 9.35
C LYS A 30 -0.70 -13.39 10.18
N PHE A 31 0.08 -13.59 11.24
CA PHE A 31 0.67 -12.50 12.01
C PHE A 31 2.03 -12.12 11.42
N TYR A 32 2.29 -10.83 11.38
CA TYR A 32 3.56 -10.25 10.93
C TYR A 32 4.12 -9.38 12.03
N VAL A 33 5.45 -9.26 12.09
CA VAL A 33 6.10 -8.38 13.07
C VAL A 33 5.55 -6.97 12.90
N PHE A 34 5.14 -6.37 14.04
CA PHE A 34 4.60 -5.02 14.01
C PHE A 34 5.66 -4.02 13.55
N SER A 35 5.30 -3.19 12.60
CA SER A 35 6.06 -2.02 12.18
C SER A 35 5.08 -0.93 11.76
N GLY A 36 5.53 0.31 11.73
CA GLY A 36 4.71 1.41 11.23
C GLY A 36 4.28 1.20 9.79
N GLU A 37 5.16 0.67 8.97
CA GLU A 37 4.86 0.36 7.57
C GLU A 37 3.80 -0.74 7.44
N GLU A 38 3.91 -1.83 8.23
CA GLU A 38 2.91 -2.90 8.22
C GLU A 38 1.55 -2.39 8.72
N LEU A 39 1.54 -1.51 9.72
CA LEU A 39 0.32 -0.87 10.20
C LEU A 39 -0.38 -0.11 9.06
N VAL A 40 0.36 0.69 8.31
CA VAL A 40 -0.18 1.44 7.16
C VAL A 40 -0.66 0.48 6.08
N ARG A 41 0.09 -0.58 5.80
CA ARG A 41 -0.33 -1.60 4.83
C ARG A 41 -1.69 -2.19 5.22
N GLN A 42 -1.89 -2.55 6.48
CA GLN A 42 -3.17 -3.09 6.95
C GLN A 42 -4.30 -2.07 6.80
N TYR A 43 -4.03 -0.80 7.07
CA TYR A 43 -5.02 0.25 6.87
C TYR A 43 -5.41 0.40 5.39
N ILE A 44 -4.44 0.40 4.50
CA ILE A 44 -4.71 0.51 3.05
C ILE A 44 -5.50 -0.71 2.56
N LEU A 45 -5.17 -1.92 3.03
CA LEU A 45 -5.94 -3.12 2.71
C LEU A 45 -7.39 -2.98 3.15
N PHE A 46 -7.62 -2.42 4.34
CA PHE A 46 -8.96 -2.13 4.84
C PHE A 46 -9.70 -1.16 3.91
N LEU A 47 -9.05 -0.07 3.49
CA LEU A 47 -9.64 0.90 2.56
C LEU A 47 -9.99 0.28 1.21
N LEU A 48 -9.12 -0.57 0.69
CA LEU A 48 -9.37 -1.28 -0.57
C LEU A 48 -10.60 -2.18 -0.47
N GLN A 49 -10.75 -2.89 0.64
CA GLN A 49 -11.94 -3.72 0.89
C GLN A 49 -13.22 -2.86 1.02
N GLN A 50 -13.12 -1.69 1.63
CA GLN A 50 -14.25 -0.74 1.70
C GLN A 50 -14.66 -0.24 0.30
N LYS A 51 -13.72 -0.17 -0.62
CA LYS A 51 -13.96 0.19 -2.03
C LYS A 51 -14.39 -1.02 -2.88
N HIS A 52 -14.60 -2.17 -2.25
CA HIS A 52 -15.06 -3.41 -2.89
C HIS A 52 -14.05 -4.07 -3.84
N TYR A 53 -12.77 -3.78 -3.67
CA TYR A 53 -11.73 -4.54 -4.37
C TYR A 53 -11.72 -5.98 -3.84
N LYS A 54 -11.62 -6.94 -4.75
CA LYS A 54 -11.57 -8.35 -4.38
C LYS A 54 -10.20 -8.70 -3.78
N THR A 55 -10.20 -9.47 -2.72
CA THR A 55 -8.96 -9.96 -2.09
C THR A 55 -8.06 -10.69 -3.08
N SER A 56 -8.66 -11.45 -4.00
CA SER A 56 -7.93 -12.20 -5.03
C SER A 56 -7.20 -11.30 -6.04
N ASP A 57 -7.59 -10.03 -6.13
CA ASP A 57 -6.96 -9.06 -7.04
C ASP A 57 -5.88 -8.23 -6.36
N ILE A 58 -5.60 -8.48 -5.08
CA ILE A 58 -4.61 -7.74 -4.31
C ILE A 58 -3.39 -8.63 -4.07
N CYS A 59 -2.24 -8.21 -4.59
CA CYS A 59 -0.96 -8.85 -4.33
C CYS A 59 -0.18 -8.05 -3.30
N ILE A 60 0.21 -8.72 -2.21
CA ILE A 60 0.95 -8.11 -1.10
C ILE A 60 2.42 -8.51 -1.22
N GLU A 61 3.33 -7.53 -1.11
CA GLU A 61 4.77 -7.74 -1.21
C GLU A 61 5.15 -8.42 -2.54
N TYR A 62 4.62 -7.87 -3.65
CA TYR A 62 4.85 -8.40 -4.98
C TYR A 62 6.34 -8.30 -5.36
N PRO A 63 7.02 -9.43 -5.62
CA PRO A 63 8.44 -9.41 -5.98
C PRO A 63 8.63 -9.03 -7.44
N PHE A 64 9.66 -8.23 -7.72
CA PHE A 64 10.05 -7.93 -9.08
C PHE A 64 11.54 -7.55 -9.13
N LYS A 65 12.15 -7.60 -10.33
CA LYS A 65 13.55 -7.28 -10.52
C LYS A 65 13.73 -6.04 -11.37
N ILE A 66 14.62 -5.15 -10.92
CA ILE A 66 15.11 -4.03 -11.71
C ILE A 66 16.63 -4.14 -11.74
N ASN A 67 17.23 -4.20 -12.94
CA ASN A 67 18.70 -4.27 -13.12
C ASN A 67 19.35 -5.35 -12.24
N ASN A 68 18.75 -6.55 -12.20
CA ASN A 68 19.19 -7.69 -11.39
C ASN A 68 19.06 -7.48 -9.87
N SER A 69 18.51 -6.35 -9.41
CA SER A 69 18.17 -6.14 -8.01
C SER A 69 16.79 -6.70 -7.69
N ASN A 70 16.70 -7.44 -6.58
CA ASN A 70 15.43 -7.92 -6.07
C ASN A 70 14.71 -6.79 -5.33
N ASN A 71 13.47 -6.53 -5.71
CA ASN A 71 12.63 -5.50 -5.12
C ASN A 71 11.27 -6.09 -4.73
N ARG A 72 10.54 -5.42 -3.86
CA ARG A 72 9.17 -5.78 -3.50
C ARG A 72 8.31 -4.54 -3.54
N LEU A 73 7.14 -4.68 -4.17
CA LEU A 73 6.09 -3.68 -4.11
C LEU A 73 5.22 -3.97 -2.90
N ASP A 74 4.86 -2.96 -2.13
CA ASP A 74 4.01 -3.18 -0.96
C ASP A 74 2.67 -3.79 -1.34
N LEU A 75 1.97 -3.16 -2.28
CA LEU A 75 0.70 -3.64 -2.78
C LEU A 75 0.61 -3.40 -4.29
N LEU A 76 0.10 -4.40 -5.00
CA LEU A 76 -0.26 -4.26 -6.40
C LEU A 76 -1.68 -4.78 -6.57
N VAL A 77 -2.58 -3.91 -7.02
CA VAL A 77 -3.98 -4.22 -7.23
C VAL A 77 -4.23 -4.43 -8.71
N TYR A 78 -4.85 -5.54 -9.04
CA TYR A 78 -5.25 -5.88 -10.41
C TYR A 78 -6.71 -5.54 -10.65
N LYS A 79 -7.04 -5.27 -11.90
CA LYS A 79 -8.42 -5.13 -12.37
C LYS A 79 -8.50 -5.73 -13.76
N LYS A 80 -9.44 -6.65 -13.97
CA LYS A 80 -9.56 -7.39 -15.23
C LYS A 80 -8.23 -8.03 -15.64
N GLN A 81 -7.53 -8.61 -14.68
CA GLN A 81 -6.26 -9.33 -14.85
C GLN A 81 -5.10 -8.45 -15.33
N LYS A 82 -5.19 -7.13 -15.15
CA LYS A 82 -4.12 -6.18 -15.48
C LYS A 82 -3.75 -5.35 -14.26
N PRO A 83 -2.49 -4.94 -14.12
CA PRO A 83 -2.11 -3.98 -13.09
C PRO A 83 -3.00 -2.73 -13.15
N HIS A 84 -3.54 -2.34 -12.02
CA HIS A 84 -4.47 -1.21 -11.93
C HIS A 84 -3.95 -0.13 -11.02
N LEU A 85 -3.52 -0.49 -9.81
CA LEU A 85 -3.09 0.46 -8.78
C LEU A 85 -1.85 -0.10 -8.08
N LEU A 86 -0.77 0.67 -8.13
CA LEU A 86 0.47 0.37 -7.44
C LEU A 86 0.56 1.23 -6.19
N ILE A 87 0.76 0.61 -5.03
CA ILE A 87 0.74 1.31 -3.74
C ILE A 87 2.06 1.08 -2.99
N GLU A 88 2.63 2.18 -2.50
CA GLU A 88 3.79 2.18 -1.59
C GLU A 88 3.33 2.67 -0.23
N CYS A 89 3.65 1.90 0.81
CA CYS A 89 3.31 2.24 2.19
C CYS A 89 4.56 2.71 2.94
N LYS A 90 4.42 3.79 3.67
CA LYS A 90 5.47 4.33 4.53
C LYS A 90 4.95 4.37 5.96
N SER A 91 5.86 4.29 6.93
CA SER A 91 5.50 4.44 8.34
C SER A 91 4.87 5.81 8.60
N PRO A 92 3.96 5.93 9.60
CA PRO A 92 3.27 7.21 9.88
C PRO A 92 4.20 8.38 10.19
N ASN A 93 5.39 8.11 10.71
CA ASN A 93 6.37 9.13 11.03
C ASN A 93 7.27 9.53 9.84
N ILE A 94 7.04 8.94 8.69
CA ILE A 94 7.81 9.25 7.45
C ILE A 94 6.97 10.17 6.57
N SER A 95 7.56 11.29 6.16
CA SER A 95 6.90 12.22 5.23
C SER A 95 6.97 11.68 3.81
N ILE A 96 5.91 11.92 3.04
CA ILE A 96 5.89 11.61 1.63
C ILE A 96 6.63 12.73 0.90
N THR A 97 7.71 12.40 0.20
CA THR A 97 8.57 13.35 -0.48
C THR A 97 8.61 13.09 -1.99
N GLN A 98 9.18 14.03 -2.73
CA GLN A 98 9.43 13.85 -4.16
C GLN A 98 10.28 12.60 -4.43
N LYS A 99 11.26 12.33 -3.57
CA LYS A 99 12.11 11.14 -3.67
C LYS A 99 11.30 9.85 -3.61
N THR A 100 10.32 9.76 -2.70
CA THR A 100 9.43 8.62 -2.58
C THR A 100 8.60 8.44 -3.86
N PHE A 101 8.07 9.54 -4.37
CA PHE A 101 7.30 9.54 -5.61
C PHE A 101 8.14 9.09 -6.80
N ASP A 102 9.36 9.60 -6.91
CA ASP A 102 10.28 9.21 -7.99
C ASP A 102 10.59 7.72 -7.95
N GLN A 103 10.73 7.16 -6.76
CA GLN A 103 11.00 5.73 -6.58
C GLN A 103 9.84 4.87 -7.09
N ILE A 104 8.60 5.19 -6.70
CA ILE A 104 7.43 4.42 -7.14
C ILE A 104 7.20 4.60 -8.64
N SER A 105 7.44 5.80 -9.18
CA SER A 105 7.34 6.07 -10.61
C SER A 105 8.32 5.23 -11.40
N LYS A 106 9.54 5.07 -10.89
CA LYS A 106 10.56 4.23 -11.51
C LYS A 106 10.13 2.77 -11.56
N TYR A 107 9.57 2.26 -10.46
CA TYR A 107 9.04 0.90 -10.42
C TYR A 107 7.92 0.72 -11.44
N ASN A 108 7.08 1.75 -11.59
CA ASN A 108 5.93 1.68 -12.47
C ASN A 108 6.27 1.69 -13.97
N ILE A 109 7.48 2.09 -14.34
CA ILE A 109 7.94 1.98 -15.72
C ILE A 109 7.83 0.51 -16.18
N LYS A 110 8.12 -0.43 -15.28
CA LYS A 110 8.04 -1.86 -15.55
C LYS A 110 6.62 -2.42 -15.35
N ILE A 111 5.94 -2.00 -14.30
CA ILE A 111 4.62 -2.53 -13.92
C ILE A 111 3.51 -1.98 -14.82
N LYS A 112 3.58 -0.69 -15.16
CA LYS A 112 2.63 0.00 -16.03
C LYS A 112 1.20 0.03 -15.48
N ALA A 113 1.05 0.22 -14.17
CA ALA A 113 -0.25 0.47 -13.58
C ALA A 113 -0.71 1.90 -13.92
N PRO A 114 -1.98 2.10 -14.28
CA PRO A 114 -2.49 3.43 -14.60
C PRO A 114 -2.65 4.34 -13.39
N TYR A 115 -2.63 3.80 -12.18
CA TYR A 115 -2.76 4.56 -10.93
C TYR A 115 -1.62 4.24 -9.98
N LEU A 116 -1.14 5.29 -9.29
CA LEU A 116 -0.14 5.18 -8.23
C LEU A 116 -0.67 5.77 -6.95
N MET A 117 -0.31 5.15 -5.82
CA MET A 117 -0.64 5.67 -4.49
C MET A 117 0.56 5.51 -3.56
N ILE A 118 0.82 6.55 -2.77
CA ILE A 118 1.76 6.50 -1.66
C ILE A 118 0.99 6.92 -0.42
N SER A 119 1.16 6.18 0.68
CA SER A 119 0.48 6.51 1.92
C SER A 119 1.39 6.27 3.13
N ASN A 120 1.29 7.16 4.10
CA ASN A 120 1.84 6.94 5.44
C ASN A 120 0.73 6.77 6.50
N GLY A 121 -0.51 6.53 6.05
CA GLY A 121 -1.68 6.40 6.91
C GLY A 121 -2.35 7.74 7.22
N ILE A 122 -1.56 8.77 7.43
CA ILE A 122 -2.05 10.13 7.74
C ILE A 122 -2.34 10.88 6.45
N LYS A 123 -1.47 10.73 5.47
CA LYS A 123 -1.56 11.41 4.18
C LYS A 123 -1.49 10.39 3.05
N HIS A 124 -2.32 10.60 2.04
CA HIS A 124 -2.32 9.82 0.80
C HIS A 124 -1.97 10.72 -0.36
N LEU A 125 -1.11 10.22 -1.23
CA LEU A 125 -0.84 10.86 -2.51
C LEU A 125 -1.26 9.87 -3.59
N ILE A 126 -2.28 10.22 -4.36
CA ILE A 126 -2.88 9.35 -5.37
C ILE A 126 -2.85 10.07 -6.71
N CYS A 127 -2.44 9.38 -7.75
CA CYS A 127 -2.45 9.99 -9.08
C CYS A 127 -2.80 8.97 -10.17
N LYS A 128 -3.37 9.50 -11.24
CA LYS A 128 -3.58 8.79 -12.50
C LYS A 128 -2.49 9.20 -13.48
N ILE A 129 -1.97 8.24 -14.21
CA ILE A 129 -1.00 8.49 -15.27
C ILE A 129 -1.75 8.57 -16.60
N ASN A 130 -1.62 9.70 -17.28
CA ASN A 130 -2.26 9.93 -18.58
C ASN A 130 -1.28 10.63 -19.52
N ASN A 131 -0.86 9.94 -20.59
CA ASN A 131 0.07 10.47 -21.58
C ASN A 131 1.34 11.08 -20.93
N HIS A 132 1.99 10.31 -20.04
CA HIS A 132 3.18 10.70 -19.28
C HIS A 132 2.97 11.86 -18.31
N LYS A 133 1.70 12.26 -18.07
CA LYS A 133 1.34 13.27 -17.07
C LYS A 133 0.73 12.61 -15.85
N TYR A 134 0.96 13.21 -14.69
CA TYR A 134 0.42 12.77 -13.42
C TYR A 134 -0.73 13.68 -13.00
N LEU A 135 -1.93 13.11 -12.91
CA LEU A 135 -3.13 13.82 -12.49
C LEU A 135 -3.47 13.40 -11.06
N PHE A 136 -3.30 14.29 -10.11
CA PHE A 136 -3.53 13.99 -8.70
C PHE A 136 -5.03 13.86 -8.41
N MET A 137 -5.37 12.95 -7.51
CA MET A 137 -6.72 12.59 -7.13
C MET A 137 -6.87 12.63 -5.62
N ASP A 138 -8.10 12.83 -5.15
CA ASP A 138 -8.39 12.90 -3.71
C ASP A 138 -8.81 11.55 -3.11
N ASP A 139 -9.14 10.57 -3.93
CA ASP A 139 -9.65 9.28 -3.47
C ASP A 139 -9.07 8.11 -4.26
N ILE A 140 -9.15 6.93 -3.66
CA ILE A 140 -8.74 5.68 -4.29
C ILE A 140 -9.65 5.39 -5.49
N PRO A 141 -9.04 5.10 -6.67
CA PRO A 141 -9.83 4.87 -7.88
C PRO A 141 -10.71 3.63 -7.81
#